data_1b8cc36446d5227e249df7926aabb376
#
_entry.id   1b8cc36446d5227e249df7926aabb376
#
_cell.length_a   1.000
_cell.length_b   1.000
_cell.length_c   1.000
_cell.angle_alpha   90.00
_cell.angle_beta   90.00
_cell.angle_gamma   90.00
#
_symmetry.space_group_name_H-M   'P 1'
#
loop_
_entity.id
_entity.type
_entity.pdbx_description
1 polymer ?
#
loop_
_entity_poly.entity_id
_entity_poly.type
_entity_poly.pdbx_seq_one_letter_code
_entity_poly.pdbx_strand_id
1 'polypeptide(L)'
;MHQPGRASTAMTDRDAETEHIEAAVFRRLRRHLLEERPDVQNIDLMIQAGFCRNCLADWYREAAAELGIAMDRDEAREAVYGEPFAAWKARHQREATPEQLAAFERSRRD
;
A
#
# COMPACT_ATOMS: atom_id res chain seq x y z
N MET A 1 19.39 7.46 -5.99
CA MET A 1 20.05 7.05 -5.88
C MET A 1 20.67 6.99 -6.21
N HIS A 2 20.51 7.16 -6.56
CA HIS A 2 21.34 6.82 -6.68
C HIS A 2 22.01 6.82 -6.95
N GLN A 3 22.39 6.53 -7.21
CA GLN A 3 23.47 6.23 -7.26
C GLN A 3 23.98 6.12 -8.06
N PRO A 4 24.19 6.70 -8.61
CA PRO A 4 24.84 5.96 -9.47
C PRO A 4 25.93 5.43 -9.28
N GLY A 5 26.71 5.84 -8.98
CA GLY A 5 27.82 5.10 -8.84
C GLY A 5 27.56 3.74 -8.52
N ARG A 6 26.60 3.51 -7.95
CA ARG A 6 26.32 2.16 -7.66
C ARG A 6 25.58 1.50 -8.75
N ALA A 7 25.37 2.18 -9.83
CA ALA A 7 24.56 1.66 -10.86
C ALA A 7 24.91 0.22 -11.23
N SER A 8 26.15 -0.09 -11.36
CA SER A 8 26.52 -1.43 -11.73
C SER A 8 26.96 -2.25 -10.53
N THR A 9 26.75 -1.74 -9.35
CA THR A 9 27.16 -2.44 -8.15
C THR A 9 26.26 -3.63 -7.92
N ALA A 10 26.86 -4.80 -7.82
CA ALA A 10 26.11 -5.99 -7.52
C ALA A 10 25.55 -5.89 -6.11
N MET A 11 24.35 -6.40 -5.93
CA MET A 11 23.74 -6.47 -4.62
C MET A 11 24.55 -7.42 -3.73
N THR A 12 24.89 -6.96 -2.52
CA THR A 12 25.57 -7.81 -1.58
C THR A 12 24.60 -8.81 -0.98
N ASP A 13 25.14 -9.87 -0.36
CA ASP A 13 24.29 -10.83 0.34
C ASP A 13 23.46 -10.16 1.41
N ARG A 14 24.06 -9.19 2.12
CA ARG A 14 23.35 -8.46 3.17
C ARG A 14 22.22 -7.62 2.57
N ASP A 15 22.46 -6.97 1.43
CA ASP A 15 21.43 -6.20 0.77
C ASP A 15 20.29 -7.09 0.32
N ALA A 16 20.61 -8.26 -0.24
CA ALA A 16 19.59 -9.21 -0.66
C ALA A 16 18.78 -9.71 0.52
N GLU A 17 19.43 -9.98 1.64
CA GLU A 17 18.73 -10.41 2.84
C GLU A 17 17.80 -9.33 3.34
N THR A 18 18.26 -8.07 3.36
CA THR A 18 17.44 -6.95 3.79
C THR A 18 16.21 -6.81 2.91
N GLU A 19 16.38 -6.91 1.60
CA GLU A 19 15.25 -6.80 0.70
C GLU A 19 14.27 -7.94 0.88
N HIS A 20 14.77 -9.14 1.13
CA HIS A 20 13.88 -10.27 1.40
C HIS A 20 13.08 -10.08 2.68
N ILE A 21 13.73 -9.55 3.70
CA ILE A 21 13.07 -9.27 4.98
C ILE A 21 11.99 -8.20 4.78
N GLU A 22 12.33 -7.14 4.07
CA GLU A 22 11.40 -6.05 3.82
C GLU A 22 10.21 -6.53 3.00
N ALA A 23 10.45 -7.36 2.00
CA ALA A 23 9.39 -7.93 1.20
C ALA A 23 8.48 -8.82 2.06
N ALA A 24 9.05 -9.59 2.96
CA ALA A 24 8.28 -10.45 3.84
C ALA A 24 7.40 -9.63 4.80
N VAL A 25 7.94 -8.52 5.32
CA VAL A 25 7.18 -7.63 6.19
C VAL A 25 6.04 -6.99 5.42
N PHE A 26 6.30 -6.56 4.19
CA PHE A 26 5.25 -5.99 3.35
C PHE A 26 4.14 -7.01 3.10
N ARG A 27 4.50 -8.25 2.78
CA ARG A 27 3.50 -9.29 2.54
C ARG A 27 2.69 -9.56 3.80
N ARG A 28 3.32 -9.48 4.98
CA ARG A 28 2.60 -9.66 6.22
C ARG A 28 1.66 -8.50 6.51
N LEU A 29 2.10 -7.28 6.27
CA LEU A 29 1.24 -6.10 6.41
C LEU A 29 0.03 -6.20 5.48
N ARG A 30 0.29 -6.59 4.25
CA ARG A 30 -0.77 -6.75 3.27
C ARG A 30 -1.78 -7.78 3.74
N ARG A 31 -1.31 -8.95 4.17
CA ARG A 31 -2.21 -9.99 4.67
C ARG A 31 -3.02 -9.50 5.86
N HIS A 32 -2.37 -8.75 6.74
CA HIS A 32 -3.07 -8.22 7.92
C HIS A 32 -4.22 -7.30 7.52
N LEU A 33 -3.95 -6.37 6.61
CA LEU A 33 -4.93 -5.37 6.23
C LEU A 33 -6.03 -5.94 5.33
N LEU A 34 -5.70 -6.90 4.50
CA LEU A 34 -6.63 -7.39 3.48
C LEU A 34 -7.36 -8.66 3.88
N GLU A 35 -6.76 -9.47 4.75
CA GLU A 35 -7.31 -10.77 5.10
C GLU A 35 -7.67 -10.90 6.58
N GLU A 36 -6.85 -10.34 7.46
CA GLU A 36 -7.09 -10.46 8.89
C GLU A 36 -7.99 -9.36 9.44
N ARG A 37 -7.85 -8.15 8.92
CA ARG A 37 -8.64 -7.02 9.38
C ARG A 37 -9.28 -6.26 8.21
N PRO A 38 -10.00 -6.95 7.32
CA PRO A 38 -10.69 -6.23 6.22
C PRO A 38 -11.84 -5.38 6.73
N ASP A 39 -12.23 -5.56 7.99
CA ASP A 39 -13.30 -4.80 8.64
C ASP A 39 -12.93 -3.33 8.85
N VAL A 40 -11.63 -3.04 9.00
CA VAL A 40 -11.18 -1.66 9.22
C VAL A 40 -11.32 -0.89 7.91
N GLN A 41 -12.11 0.17 7.94
CA GLN A 41 -12.40 0.94 6.73
C GLN A 41 -11.20 1.79 6.31
N ASN A 42 -11.06 2.02 5.01
CA ASN A 42 -9.97 2.85 4.51
C ASN A 42 -10.01 4.25 5.12
N ILE A 43 -11.20 4.81 5.32
CA ILE A 43 -11.30 6.14 5.91
C ILE A 43 -10.76 6.14 7.35
N ASP A 44 -10.98 5.06 8.10
CA ASP A 44 -10.44 4.96 9.46
C ASP A 44 -8.92 4.89 9.45
N LEU A 45 -8.35 4.14 8.51
CA LEU A 45 -6.90 4.09 8.37
C LEU A 45 -6.34 5.48 8.05
N MET A 46 -7.00 6.22 7.16
CA MET A 46 -6.57 7.57 6.82
C MET A 46 -6.60 8.49 8.04
N ILE A 47 -7.66 8.39 8.84
CA ILE A 47 -7.81 9.21 10.03
C ILE A 47 -6.71 8.89 11.04
N GLN A 48 -6.47 7.61 11.30
CA GLN A 48 -5.58 7.20 12.37
C GLN A 48 -4.12 7.16 11.94
N ALA A 49 -3.83 6.78 10.71
CA ALA A 49 -2.46 6.52 10.30
C ALA A 49 -1.99 7.35 9.09
N GLY A 50 -2.89 8.09 8.47
CA GLY A 50 -2.52 8.94 7.35
C GLY A 50 -2.34 8.21 6.04
N PHE A 51 -2.68 6.93 5.98
CA PHE A 51 -2.65 6.16 4.74
C PHE A 51 -3.75 5.11 4.77
N CYS A 52 -4.07 4.56 3.61
CA CYS A 52 -5.03 3.46 3.53
C CYS A 52 -4.52 2.44 2.52
N ARG A 53 -5.33 1.40 2.29
CA ARG A 53 -4.96 0.34 1.33
C ARG A 53 -4.71 0.89 -0.07
N ASN A 54 -5.47 1.91 -0.47
CA ASN A 54 -5.27 2.53 -1.79
C ASN A 54 -3.96 3.31 -1.85
N CYS A 55 -3.56 3.95 -0.75
CA CYS A 55 -2.25 4.60 -0.69
C CYS A 55 -1.14 3.57 -0.82
N LEU A 56 -1.31 2.42 -0.20
CA LEU A 56 -0.34 1.33 -0.30
C LEU A 56 -0.20 0.88 -1.76
N ALA A 57 -1.33 0.82 -2.47
CA ALA A 57 -1.31 0.47 -3.89
C ALA A 57 -0.61 1.56 -4.72
N ASP A 58 -0.81 2.83 -4.38
CA ASP A 58 -0.13 3.92 -5.06
C ASP A 58 1.39 3.82 -4.87
N TRP A 59 1.83 3.53 -3.64
CA TRP A 59 3.25 3.33 -3.35
C TRP A 59 3.81 2.14 -4.11
N TYR A 60 3.03 1.07 -4.23
CA TYR A 60 3.42 -0.10 -5.00
C TYR A 60 3.67 0.27 -6.46
N ARG A 61 2.76 1.07 -7.02
CA ARG A 61 2.89 1.53 -8.40
C ARG A 61 4.12 2.42 -8.58
N GLU A 62 4.35 3.32 -7.62
CA GLU A 62 5.52 4.20 -7.68
C GLU A 62 6.82 3.41 -7.62
N ALA A 63 6.87 2.41 -6.74
CA ALA A 63 8.05 1.58 -6.63
C ALA A 63 8.29 0.77 -7.92
N ALA A 64 7.21 0.28 -8.52
CA ALA A 64 7.32 -0.41 -9.80
C ALA A 64 7.90 0.52 -10.86
N ALA A 65 7.46 1.77 -10.91
CA ALA A 65 7.97 2.73 -11.87
C ALA A 65 9.46 3.00 -11.67
N GLU A 66 9.91 3.05 -10.42
CA GLU A 66 11.32 3.23 -10.13
C GLU A 66 12.16 2.07 -10.65
N LEU A 67 11.57 0.89 -10.72
CA LEU A 67 12.24 -0.29 -11.25
C LEU A 67 12.03 -0.46 -12.76
N GLY A 68 11.40 0.52 -13.40
CA GLY A 68 11.18 0.45 -14.84
C GLY A 68 10.03 -0.46 -15.23
N ILE A 69 9.15 -0.79 -14.31
CA ILE A 69 8.02 -1.67 -14.57
C ILE A 69 6.77 -0.82 -14.77
N ALA A 70 6.19 -0.92 -15.97
CA ALA A 70 4.95 -0.18 -16.26
C ALA A 70 3.78 -0.88 -15.59
N MET A 71 2.98 -0.09 -14.89
CA MET A 71 1.86 -0.64 -14.14
C MET A 71 0.81 0.45 -13.98
N ASP A 72 -0.44 0.15 -14.28
CA ASP A 72 -1.49 1.13 -14.09
C ASP A 72 -2.08 0.99 -12.67
N ARG A 73 -2.99 1.91 -12.36
CA ARG A 73 -3.57 1.96 -11.01
C ARG A 73 -4.31 0.68 -10.66
N ASP A 74 -5.08 0.14 -11.61
CA ASP A 74 -5.88 -1.05 -11.33
C ASP A 74 -5.00 -2.26 -11.11
N GLU A 75 -3.91 -2.38 -11.87
CA GLU A 75 -2.96 -3.46 -11.68
C GLU A 75 -2.31 -3.38 -10.30
N ALA A 76 -1.93 -2.17 -9.87
CA ALA A 76 -1.32 -1.99 -8.56
C ALA A 76 -2.31 -2.32 -7.46
N ARG A 77 -3.57 -1.90 -7.61
CA ARG A 77 -4.58 -2.22 -6.62
C ARG A 77 -4.83 -3.71 -6.55
N GLU A 78 -4.86 -4.38 -7.70
CA GLU A 78 -5.06 -5.83 -7.69
C GLU A 78 -3.88 -6.52 -7.02
N ALA A 79 -2.66 -6.03 -7.21
CA ALA A 79 -1.49 -6.60 -6.55
C ALA A 79 -1.60 -6.49 -5.02
N VAL A 80 -2.09 -5.35 -4.53
CA VAL A 80 -2.22 -5.15 -3.09
C VAL A 80 -3.44 -5.87 -2.53
N TYR A 81 -4.59 -5.75 -3.18
CA TYR A 81 -5.83 -6.36 -2.69
C TYR A 81 -5.91 -7.86 -2.95
N GLY A 82 -5.14 -8.38 -3.91
CA GLY A 82 -5.21 -9.79 -4.28
C GLY A 82 -6.40 -10.12 -5.16
N GLU A 83 -7.16 -9.10 -5.57
CA GLU A 83 -8.36 -9.23 -6.40
C GLU A 83 -8.68 -7.84 -6.93
N PRO A 84 -9.55 -7.72 -7.94
CA PRO A 84 -9.96 -6.39 -8.40
C PRO A 84 -10.56 -5.58 -7.24
N PHE A 85 -10.18 -4.31 -7.17
CA PHE A 85 -10.63 -3.46 -6.07
C PHE A 85 -12.15 -3.42 -5.95
N ALA A 86 -12.85 -3.42 -7.08
CA ALA A 86 -14.31 -3.37 -7.05
C ALA A 86 -14.90 -4.57 -6.30
N ALA A 87 -14.29 -5.75 -6.44
CA ALA A 87 -14.76 -6.94 -5.75
C ALA A 87 -14.55 -6.82 -4.24
N TRP A 88 -13.38 -6.35 -3.83
CA TRP A 88 -13.09 -6.14 -2.42
C TRP A 88 -14.02 -5.08 -1.83
N LYS A 89 -14.18 -3.98 -2.55
CA LYS A 89 -15.02 -2.88 -2.12
C LYS A 89 -16.46 -3.34 -1.89
N ALA A 90 -16.97 -4.15 -2.80
CA ALA A 90 -18.35 -4.63 -2.70
C ALA A 90 -18.58 -5.46 -1.44
N ARG A 91 -17.55 -6.21 -1.00
CA ARG A 91 -17.70 -7.07 0.16
C ARG A 91 -17.39 -6.37 1.48
N HIS A 92 -16.51 -5.38 1.47
CA HIS A 92 -15.94 -4.87 2.72
C HIS A 92 -16.15 -3.38 2.96
N GLN A 93 -16.25 -2.56 1.91
CA GLN A 93 -16.33 -1.13 2.13
C GLN A 93 -17.76 -0.71 2.45
N ARG A 94 -17.88 0.10 3.50
CA ARG A 94 -19.17 0.64 3.92
C ARG A 94 -19.15 2.14 3.72
N GLU A 95 -20.35 2.71 3.60
CA GLU A 95 -20.48 4.17 3.48
C GLU A 95 -19.97 4.82 4.76
N ALA A 96 -19.17 5.88 4.61
CA ALA A 96 -18.62 6.59 5.75
C ALA A 96 -19.74 7.32 6.49
N THR A 97 -19.65 7.30 7.83
CA THR A 97 -20.59 8.02 8.66
C THR A 97 -20.25 9.51 8.67
N PRO A 98 -21.20 10.38 9.04
CA PRO A 98 -20.88 11.80 9.20
C PRO A 98 -19.73 12.04 10.17
N GLU A 99 -19.63 11.23 11.23
CA GLU A 99 -18.55 11.35 12.21
C GLU A 99 -17.21 11.02 11.58
N GLN A 100 -17.17 9.97 10.75
CA GLN A 100 -15.95 9.60 10.05
C GLN A 100 -15.52 10.68 9.07
N LEU A 101 -16.48 11.25 8.33
CA LEU A 101 -16.17 12.32 7.40
C LEU A 101 -15.62 13.55 8.09
N ALA A 102 -16.21 13.92 9.24
CA ALA A 102 -15.75 15.06 10.00
C ALA A 102 -14.34 14.81 10.56
N ALA A 103 -14.10 13.61 11.07
CA ALA A 103 -12.77 13.25 11.59
C ALA A 103 -11.73 13.25 10.49
N PHE A 104 -12.10 12.77 9.31
CA PHE A 104 -11.19 12.76 8.17
C PHE A 104 -10.81 14.19 7.76
N GLU A 105 -11.80 15.09 7.71
CA GLU A 105 -11.52 16.48 7.40
C GLU A 105 -10.57 17.10 8.40
N ARG A 106 -10.78 16.84 9.70
CA ARG A 106 -9.88 17.36 10.73
C ARG A 106 -8.46 16.83 10.56
N SER A 107 -8.32 15.54 10.25
CA SER A 107 -7.00 14.94 10.10
C SER A 107 -6.22 15.52 8.94
N ARG A 108 -6.93 15.96 7.90
CA ARG A 108 -6.28 16.51 6.71
C ARG A 108 -5.74 17.92 6.92
N ARG A 109 -6.26 18.62 7.91
CA ARG A 109 -5.83 20.00 8.20
C ARG A 109 -4.53 20.04 8.98
N ASP A 110 -4.19 18.96 9.64
CA ASP A 110 -2.97 18.88 10.42
C ASP A 110 -1.79 18.43 9.55
#